data_04465b169a3069382f7818eba0feacde
#
_entry.id   04465b169a3069382f7818eba0feacde
#
_cell.length_a   1.000
_cell.length_b   1.000
_cell.length_c   1.000
_cell.angle_alpha   90.00
_cell.angle_beta   90.00
_cell.angle_gamma   90.00
#
_symmetry.space_group_name_H-M   'P 1'
#
loop_
_entity.id
_entity.type
_entity.pdbx_description
1 polymer ?
#
loop_
_entity_poly.entity_id
_entity_poly.type
_entity_poly.pdbx_seq_one_letter_code
_entity_poly.pdbx_strand_id
1 'polypeptide(L)'
;FGYRMPAVGWFQVYRVGGIWHINMIDEILHKTNIKTDELALKIKAKPYNVLKYYGDPAGKQAQGQSGMGDIEIFRRKGIIIHTKRDKVSRSISSGVSHVRGFIENAENQRFLHIDKKCTGMMEDLENYRYPEAKEGQDLKPEPLKDGYHDHGCDMLRYFFINRFPI
;
A
#
# COMPACT_ATOMS: atom_id res chain seq x y z
N PHE A 1 5.29 6.42 2.47
CA PHE A 1 6.45 6.73 3.32
C PHE A 1 6.11 7.90 4.23
N GLY A 2 5.71 7.69 5.44
CA GLY A 2 5.46 8.75 6.41
C GLY A 2 6.36 8.57 7.63
N TYR A 3 7.14 9.56 8.01
CA TYR A 3 7.91 9.57 9.25
C TYR A 3 7.03 9.23 10.47
N ARG A 4 5.75 9.61 10.40
CA ARG A 4 4.84 9.43 11.53
C ARG A 4 4.21 8.05 11.63
N MET A 5 3.85 7.44 10.48
CA MET A 5 3.18 6.13 10.45
C MET A 5 3.45 5.41 9.12
N PRO A 6 4.52 4.62 9.03
CA PRO A 6 4.80 3.85 7.83
C PRO A 6 3.80 2.70 7.66
N ALA A 7 3.52 2.37 6.38
CA ALA A 7 2.71 1.22 6.02
C ALA A 7 3.53 0.27 5.14
N VAL A 8 3.69 -0.97 5.59
CA VAL A 8 4.41 -2.03 4.87
C VAL A 8 3.61 -3.33 4.94
N GLY A 9 3.46 -4.01 3.79
CA GLY A 9 2.85 -5.33 3.69
C GLY A 9 3.74 -6.31 2.96
N TRP A 10 3.70 -7.57 3.34
CA TRP A 10 4.34 -8.68 2.64
C TRP A 10 3.31 -9.51 1.92
N PHE A 11 3.54 -9.78 0.62
CA PHE A 11 2.61 -10.45 -0.26
C PHE A 11 3.25 -11.67 -0.92
N GLN A 12 2.57 -12.81 -0.85
CA GLN A 12 2.83 -13.94 -1.72
C GLN A 12 1.95 -13.82 -2.96
N VAL A 13 2.55 -13.97 -4.14
CA VAL A 13 1.85 -13.86 -5.42
C VAL A 13 2.11 -15.13 -6.22
N TYR A 14 1.06 -15.85 -6.58
CA TYR A 14 1.16 -17.10 -7.33
C TYR A 14 0.02 -17.25 -8.32
N ARG A 15 0.10 -18.24 -9.21
CA ARG A 15 -0.96 -18.56 -10.17
C ARG A 15 -1.49 -19.96 -9.96
N VAL A 16 -2.81 -20.10 -10.05
CA VAL A 16 -3.50 -21.39 -10.11
C VAL A 16 -4.41 -21.36 -11.33
N GLY A 17 -4.25 -22.31 -12.26
CA GLY A 17 -5.03 -22.33 -13.49
C GLY A 17 -4.94 -21.06 -14.35
N GLY A 18 -3.80 -20.35 -14.30
CA GLY A 18 -3.62 -19.07 -15.01
C GLY A 18 -4.12 -17.84 -14.26
N ILE A 19 -4.87 -18.01 -13.18
CA ILE A 19 -5.46 -16.96 -12.36
C ILE A 19 -4.50 -16.54 -11.26
N TRP A 20 -4.35 -15.24 -11.01
CA TRP A 20 -3.53 -14.71 -9.93
C TRP A 20 -4.22 -14.85 -8.59
N HIS A 21 -3.47 -15.33 -7.59
CA HIS A 21 -3.83 -15.32 -6.19
C HIS A 21 -2.79 -14.55 -5.39
N ILE A 22 -3.25 -13.75 -4.45
CA ILE A 22 -2.42 -12.87 -3.64
C ILE A 22 -2.75 -13.13 -2.15
N ASN A 23 -1.74 -13.47 -1.36
CA ASN A 23 -1.87 -13.58 0.08
C ASN A 23 -1.05 -12.47 0.74
N MET A 24 -1.67 -11.56 1.47
CA MET A 24 -0.98 -10.69 2.39
C MET A 24 -0.65 -11.48 3.66
N ILE A 25 0.64 -11.68 3.92
CA ILE A 25 1.12 -12.62 4.95
C ILE A 25 1.71 -11.93 6.18
N ASP A 26 2.02 -10.65 6.12
CA ASP A 26 2.56 -9.90 7.26
C ASP A 26 2.47 -8.39 7.01
N GLU A 27 2.60 -7.59 8.07
CA GLU A 27 2.49 -6.14 8.01
C GLU A 27 3.37 -5.40 9.04
N ILE A 28 3.65 -4.14 8.75
CA ILE A 28 4.01 -3.09 9.72
C ILE A 28 3.03 -1.94 9.47
N LEU A 29 1.99 -1.87 10.28
CA LEU A 29 0.96 -0.83 10.26
C LEU A 29 0.76 -0.27 11.67
N HIS A 30 0.17 0.92 11.77
CA HIS A 30 -0.21 1.58 13.02
C HIS A 30 0.96 1.75 14.02
N LYS A 31 2.20 1.73 13.51
CA LYS A 31 3.41 2.02 14.29
C LYS A 31 3.84 3.45 14.02
N THR A 32 4.02 4.22 15.08
CA THR A 32 4.36 5.64 14.98
C THR A 32 5.85 5.89 15.22
N ASN A 33 6.35 7.02 14.70
CA ASN A 33 7.69 7.54 14.95
C ASN A 33 8.84 6.60 14.52
N ILE A 34 8.64 5.81 13.47
CA ILE A 34 9.70 4.96 12.89
C ILE A 34 10.40 5.73 11.79
N LYS A 35 11.70 5.97 11.94
CA LYS A 35 12.54 6.57 10.89
C LYS A 35 12.73 5.61 9.72
N THR A 36 12.96 6.14 8.52
CA THR A 36 13.09 5.35 7.30
C THR A 36 14.23 4.33 7.34
N ASP A 37 15.37 4.68 7.95
CA ASP A 37 16.50 3.77 8.12
C ASP A 37 16.18 2.64 9.13
N GLU A 38 15.47 2.94 10.22
CA GLU A 38 14.97 1.94 11.16
C GLU A 38 13.94 1.02 10.50
N LEU A 39 13.03 1.58 9.71
CA LEU A 39 12.06 0.79 8.94
C LEU A 39 12.75 -0.17 7.98
N ALA A 40 13.81 0.28 7.29
CA ALA A 40 14.60 -0.58 6.43
C ALA A 40 15.22 -1.77 7.18
N LEU A 41 15.72 -1.56 8.39
CA LEU A 41 16.24 -2.63 9.24
C LEU A 41 15.14 -3.60 9.68
N LYS A 42 13.97 -3.09 10.09
CA LYS A 42 12.81 -3.93 10.45
C LYS A 42 12.34 -4.79 9.26
N ILE A 43 12.33 -4.22 8.04
CA ILE A 43 11.99 -4.96 6.82
C ILE A 43 12.98 -6.10 6.58
N LYS A 44 14.27 -5.83 6.68
CA LYS A 44 15.33 -6.83 6.47
C LYS A 44 15.42 -7.91 7.54
N ALA A 45 14.96 -7.61 8.75
CA ALA A 45 14.90 -8.57 9.86
C ALA A 45 13.77 -9.60 9.71
N LYS A 46 12.81 -9.40 8.81
CA LYS A 46 11.76 -10.39 8.56
C LYS A 46 12.30 -11.62 7.82
N PRO A 47 11.84 -12.83 8.17
CA PRO A 47 12.36 -14.09 7.62
C PRO A 47 11.84 -14.41 6.21
N TYR A 48 11.65 -13.38 5.37
CA TYR A 48 11.09 -13.55 4.03
C TYR A 48 12.14 -13.29 2.96
N ASN A 49 12.20 -14.16 1.95
CA ASN A 49 12.96 -13.91 0.73
C ASN A 49 12.16 -13.00 -0.20
N VAL A 50 12.38 -11.69 -0.12
CA VAL A 50 11.63 -10.69 -0.89
C VAL A 50 12.26 -10.50 -2.27
N LEU A 51 11.50 -10.82 -3.32
CA LEU A 51 11.96 -10.72 -4.71
C LEU A 51 11.88 -9.29 -5.27
N LYS A 52 10.87 -8.51 -4.86
CA LYS A 52 10.65 -7.14 -5.33
C LYS A 52 9.99 -6.29 -4.24
N TYR A 53 10.39 -5.01 -4.20
CA TYR A 53 9.79 -4.01 -3.35
C TYR A 53 9.06 -2.99 -4.20
N TYR A 54 7.84 -2.65 -3.80
CA TYR A 54 7.00 -1.65 -4.45
C TYR A 54 6.67 -0.53 -3.48
N GLY A 55 6.44 0.68 -3.97
CA GLY A 55 6.11 1.81 -3.11
C GLY A 55 5.50 2.98 -3.82
N ASP A 56 5.19 3.99 -3.02
CA ASP A 56 4.68 5.28 -3.47
C ASP A 56 5.77 6.06 -4.21
N PRO A 57 5.52 6.57 -5.43
CA PRO A 57 6.45 7.45 -6.13
C PRO A 57 6.76 8.75 -5.37
N ALA A 58 5.89 9.22 -4.46
CA ALA A 58 6.13 10.38 -3.61
C ALA A 58 7.34 10.22 -2.69
N GLY A 59 7.73 8.99 -2.34
CA GLY A 59 8.94 8.71 -1.56
C GLY A 59 10.26 9.11 -2.23
N LYS A 60 10.22 9.60 -3.48
CA LYS A 60 11.38 10.22 -4.17
C LYS A 60 11.58 11.70 -3.82
N GLN A 61 10.59 12.34 -3.21
CA GLN A 61 10.69 13.74 -2.80
C GLN A 61 11.67 13.85 -1.63
N ALA A 62 12.57 14.84 -1.71
CA ALA A 62 13.50 15.14 -0.63
C ALA A 62 12.73 15.56 0.63
N GLN A 63 13.10 15.02 1.76
CA GLN A 63 12.54 15.40 3.05
C GLN A 63 13.44 16.41 3.75
N GLY A 64 12.82 17.46 4.29
CA GLY A 64 13.38 18.65 4.89
C GLY A 64 14.85 18.62 5.37
N GLN A 65 15.13 18.01 6.51
CA GLN A 65 16.47 18.09 7.14
C GLN A 65 17.53 17.17 6.54
N SER A 66 17.15 16.07 5.90
CA SER A 66 18.11 15.11 5.32
C SER A 66 18.48 15.40 3.86
N GLY A 67 17.70 16.22 3.16
CA GLY A 67 17.87 16.48 1.71
C GLY A 67 17.67 15.25 0.82
N MET A 68 17.34 14.10 1.38
CA MET A 68 17.14 12.84 0.67
C MET A 68 15.70 12.36 0.78
N GLY A 69 15.19 11.78 -0.31
CA GLY A 69 13.91 11.07 -0.29
C GLY A 69 14.02 9.69 0.36
N ASP A 70 12.91 9.20 0.90
CA ASP A 70 12.85 7.90 1.56
C ASP A 70 13.33 6.75 0.66
N ILE A 71 12.99 6.77 -0.63
CA ILE A 71 13.44 5.75 -1.60
C ILE A 71 14.96 5.70 -1.71
N GLU A 72 15.65 6.83 -1.64
CA GLU A 72 17.11 6.87 -1.66
C GLU A 72 17.71 6.29 -0.38
N ILE A 73 17.10 6.54 0.78
CA ILE A 73 17.52 5.93 2.05
C ILE A 73 17.37 4.40 1.98
N PHE A 74 16.23 3.90 1.47
CA PHE A 74 16.03 2.46 1.27
C PHE A 74 17.05 1.86 0.31
N ARG A 75 17.34 2.55 -0.80
CA ARG A 75 18.33 2.11 -1.79
C ARG A 75 19.72 1.92 -1.16
N ARG A 76 20.16 2.87 -0.31
CA ARG A 76 21.43 2.76 0.43
C ARG A 76 21.46 1.59 1.42
N LYS A 77 20.30 1.16 1.90
CA LYS A 77 20.15 -0.05 2.73
C LYS A 77 20.00 -1.34 1.91
N GLY A 78 20.14 -1.28 0.57
CA GLY A 78 20.01 -2.44 -0.32
C GLY A 78 18.56 -2.84 -0.63
N ILE A 79 17.58 -1.94 -0.40
CA ILE A 79 16.18 -2.15 -0.73
C ILE A 79 15.83 -1.28 -1.94
N ILE A 80 15.67 -1.91 -3.11
CA ILE A 80 15.36 -1.21 -4.37
C ILE A 80 13.85 -1.17 -4.56
N ILE A 81 13.26 0.01 -4.39
CA ILE A 81 11.82 0.23 -4.47
C ILE A 81 11.42 0.60 -5.90
N HIS A 82 10.51 -0.18 -6.48
CA HIS A 82 9.90 0.07 -7.79
C HIS A 82 8.63 0.90 -7.63
N THR A 83 8.49 1.93 -8.47
CA THR A 83 7.34 2.84 -8.45
C THR A 83 6.85 3.13 -9.85
N LYS A 84 5.53 3.18 -10.07
CA LYS A 84 4.91 3.70 -11.29
C LYS A 84 4.57 5.18 -11.16
N ARG A 85 4.63 5.91 -12.28
CA ARG A 85 4.44 7.37 -12.32
C ARG A 85 3.44 7.87 -13.35
N ASP A 86 2.84 6.96 -14.12
CA ASP A 86 1.86 7.36 -15.12
C ASP A 86 0.58 7.96 -14.48
N LYS A 87 -0.19 8.70 -15.28
CA LYS A 87 -1.37 9.44 -14.79
C LYS A 87 -2.45 8.51 -14.22
N VAL A 88 -2.66 7.35 -14.83
CA VAL A 88 -3.68 6.37 -14.39
C VAL A 88 -3.30 5.78 -13.05
N SER A 89 -2.04 5.34 -12.91
CA SER A 89 -1.52 4.78 -11.66
C SER A 89 -1.54 5.78 -10.48
N ARG A 90 -1.63 7.09 -10.75
CA ARG A 90 -1.75 8.12 -9.70
C ARG A 90 -3.19 8.42 -9.29
N SER A 91 -4.19 7.98 -10.09
CA SER A 91 -5.59 8.17 -9.75
C SER A 91 -5.98 7.29 -8.55
N ILE A 92 -6.47 7.92 -7.50
CA ILE A 92 -6.91 7.20 -6.28
C ILE A 92 -8.12 6.33 -6.62
N SER A 93 -9.12 6.88 -7.32
CA SER A 93 -10.35 6.17 -7.68
C SER A 93 -10.09 4.95 -8.57
N SER A 94 -9.24 5.10 -9.60
CA SER A 94 -8.84 3.97 -10.47
C SER A 94 -8.10 2.89 -9.67
N GLY A 95 -7.19 3.29 -8.79
CA GLY A 95 -6.45 2.36 -7.94
C GLY A 95 -7.34 1.63 -6.94
N VAL A 96 -8.31 2.31 -6.32
CA VAL A 96 -9.29 1.68 -5.42
C VAL A 96 -10.16 0.68 -6.18
N SER A 97 -10.67 1.05 -7.36
CA SER A 97 -11.45 0.13 -8.21
C SER A 97 -10.65 -1.10 -8.61
N HIS A 98 -9.35 -0.91 -8.93
CA HIS A 98 -8.45 -2.01 -9.25
C HIS A 98 -8.28 -2.99 -8.09
N VAL A 99 -8.03 -2.50 -6.88
CA VAL A 99 -7.93 -3.33 -5.66
C VAL A 99 -9.23 -4.08 -5.38
N ARG A 100 -10.38 -3.39 -5.52
CA ARG A 100 -11.71 -4.02 -5.33
C ARG A 100 -11.92 -5.22 -6.23
N GLY A 101 -11.47 -5.17 -7.50
CA GLY A 101 -11.55 -6.31 -8.41
C GLY A 101 -10.74 -7.55 -7.94
N PHE A 102 -9.71 -7.36 -7.11
CA PHE A 102 -8.98 -8.47 -6.49
C PHE A 102 -9.58 -8.93 -5.15
N ILE A 103 -10.25 -8.04 -4.43
CA ILE A 103 -11.01 -8.42 -3.22
C ILE A 103 -12.21 -9.27 -3.62
N GLU A 104 -13.03 -8.78 -4.56
CA GLU A 104 -14.14 -9.52 -5.13
C GLU A 104 -14.50 -8.92 -6.51
N ASN A 105 -14.53 -9.76 -7.54
CA ASN A 105 -14.90 -9.35 -8.89
C ASN A 105 -16.41 -9.49 -9.14
N ALA A 106 -16.86 -9.15 -10.35
CA ALA A 106 -18.27 -9.23 -10.74
C ALA A 106 -18.85 -10.67 -10.74
N GLU A 107 -17.99 -11.70 -10.78
CA GLU A 107 -18.35 -13.09 -10.70
C GLU A 107 -18.26 -13.65 -9.26
N ASN A 108 -18.16 -12.80 -8.24
CA ASN A 108 -17.99 -13.15 -6.82
C ASN A 108 -16.72 -13.98 -6.54
N GLN A 109 -15.71 -13.85 -7.40
CA GLN A 109 -14.42 -14.51 -7.18
C GLN A 109 -13.50 -13.60 -6.37
N ARG A 110 -12.74 -14.20 -5.45
CA ARG A 110 -11.83 -13.50 -4.53
C ARG A 110 -10.40 -13.95 -4.77
N PHE A 111 -9.51 -13.01 -4.99
CA PHE A 111 -8.11 -13.26 -5.33
C PHE A 111 -7.14 -12.73 -4.29
N LEU A 112 -7.57 -11.76 -3.47
CA LEU A 112 -6.81 -11.25 -2.34
C LEU A 112 -7.27 -11.93 -1.06
N HIS A 113 -6.32 -12.53 -0.35
CA HIS A 113 -6.51 -13.11 0.98
C HIS A 113 -5.59 -12.41 1.97
N ILE A 114 -6.09 -12.10 3.15
CA ILE A 114 -5.34 -11.42 4.20
C ILE A 114 -5.23 -12.37 5.39
N ASP A 115 -3.99 -12.66 5.81
CA ASP A 115 -3.74 -13.50 6.98
C ASP A 115 -4.35 -12.83 8.23
N LYS A 116 -4.98 -13.63 9.08
CA LYS A 116 -5.63 -13.16 10.32
C LYS A 116 -4.71 -12.39 11.26
N LYS A 117 -3.41 -12.52 11.14
CA LYS A 117 -2.44 -11.75 11.93
C LYS A 117 -2.23 -10.32 11.40
N CYS A 118 -2.66 -10.02 10.16
CA CYS A 118 -2.64 -8.68 9.59
C CYS A 118 -3.86 -7.87 10.07
N THR A 119 -3.94 -7.66 11.38
CA THR A 119 -5.09 -7.02 12.04
C THR A 119 -5.21 -5.54 11.69
N GLY A 120 -4.09 -4.85 11.47
CA GLY A 120 -4.07 -3.45 11.06
C GLY A 120 -4.66 -3.27 9.66
N MET A 121 -4.34 -4.16 8.70
CA MET A 121 -4.92 -4.09 7.36
C MET A 121 -6.42 -4.38 7.37
N MET A 122 -6.88 -5.31 8.20
CA MET A 122 -8.32 -5.57 8.34
C MET A 122 -9.03 -4.34 8.92
N GLU A 123 -8.48 -3.73 9.98
CA GLU A 123 -9.00 -2.50 10.57
C GLU A 123 -9.06 -1.35 9.55
N ASP A 124 -7.99 -1.16 8.76
CA ASP A 124 -7.96 -0.13 7.72
C ASP A 124 -9.05 -0.36 6.66
N LEU A 125 -9.23 -1.59 6.17
CA LEU A 125 -10.24 -1.91 5.17
C LEU A 125 -11.68 -1.72 5.70
N GLU A 126 -11.94 -2.05 6.96
CA GLU A 126 -13.25 -1.89 7.60
C GLU A 126 -13.62 -0.42 7.80
N ASN A 127 -12.62 0.46 7.99
CA ASN A 127 -12.82 1.88 8.27
C ASN A 127 -12.60 2.79 7.04
N TYR A 128 -12.07 2.28 5.93
CA TYR A 128 -11.82 3.03 4.70
C TYR A 128 -13.12 3.33 3.97
N ARG A 129 -13.63 4.55 4.10
CA ARG A 129 -14.95 4.97 3.62
C ARG A 129 -14.90 6.24 2.79
N TYR A 130 -15.91 6.44 1.98
CA TYR A 130 -16.16 7.72 1.29
C TYR A 130 -16.80 8.73 2.23
N PRO A 131 -16.62 10.04 1.96
CA PRO A 131 -17.33 11.08 2.71
C PRO A 131 -18.83 10.92 2.53
N GLU A 132 -19.59 11.22 3.58
CA GLU A 132 -21.05 11.28 3.50
C GLU A 132 -21.49 12.47 2.63
N ALA A 133 -22.56 12.27 1.84
CA ALA A 133 -23.19 13.34 1.08
C ALA A 133 -23.79 14.35 2.05
N LYS A 134 -23.34 15.61 1.97
CA LYS A 134 -24.02 16.72 2.63
C LYS A 134 -24.88 17.43 1.60
N GLU A 135 -26.08 17.82 2.01
CA GLU A 135 -27.05 18.52 1.15
C GLU A 135 -26.38 19.76 0.51
N GLY A 136 -26.39 19.83 -0.83
CA GLY A 136 -25.80 20.94 -1.59
C GLY A 136 -24.28 20.91 -1.81
N GLN A 137 -23.58 19.82 -1.49
CA GLN A 137 -22.16 19.65 -1.79
C GLN A 137 -21.91 18.52 -2.78
N ASP A 138 -21.07 18.78 -3.78
CA ASP A 138 -20.55 17.74 -4.66
C ASP A 138 -19.67 16.76 -3.87
N LEU A 139 -20.00 15.48 -3.95
CA LEU A 139 -19.19 14.41 -3.34
C LEU A 139 -17.83 14.33 -4.02
N LYS A 140 -16.75 14.41 -3.25
CA LYS A 140 -15.44 14.05 -3.74
C LYS A 140 -15.44 12.54 -4.05
N PRO A 141 -15.02 12.14 -5.28
CA PRO A 141 -15.01 10.73 -5.69
C PRO A 141 -13.85 9.93 -5.07
N GLU A 142 -13.31 10.40 -3.95
CA GLU A 142 -12.16 9.80 -3.28
C GLU A 142 -12.50 9.48 -1.83
N PRO A 143 -11.99 8.35 -1.29
CA PRO A 143 -12.17 8.01 0.12
C PRO A 143 -11.59 9.07 1.05
N LEU A 144 -12.12 9.12 2.27
CA LEU A 144 -11.61 9.99 3.32
C LEU A 144 -10.16 9.62 3.67
N LYS A 145 -9.34 10.65 3.87
CA LYS A 145 -7.99 10.52 4.43
C LYS A 145 -8.04 11.01 5.86
N ASP A 146 -8.15 10.08 6.80
CA ASP A 146 -8.18 10.37 8.23
C ASP A 146 -6.77 10.42 8.85
N GLY A 147 -5.74 10.06 8.06
CA GLY A 147 -4.35 10.03 8.51
C GLY A 147 -4.00 8.83 9.39
N TYR A 148 -4.88 7.83 9.43
CA TYR A 148 -4.69 6.58 10.17
C TYR A 148 -5.06 5.37 9.32
N HIS A 149 -6.33 5.18 8.96
CA HIS A 149 -6.81 4.02 8.21
C HIS A 149 -6.52 4.10 6.70
N ASP A 150 -6.19 5.28 6.18
CA ASP A 150 -5.82 5.44 4.77
C ASP A 150 -4.41 4.91 4.44
N HIS A 151 -3.53 4.76 5.43
CA HIS A 151 -2.14 4.34 5.19
C HIS A 151 -2.01 2.91 4.68
N GLY A 152 -2.69 1.94 5.28
CA GLY A 152 -2.70 0.55 4.82
C GLY A 152 -3.41 0.40 3.48
N CYS A 153 -4.51 1.11 3.28
CA CYS A 153 -5.24 1.11 2.01
C CYS A 153 -4.42 1.72 0.86
N ASP A 154 -3.68 2.80 1.11
CA ASP A 154 -2.75 3.38 0.14
C ASP A 154 -1.57 2.41 -0.15
N MET A 155 -0.99 1.75 0.86
CA MET A 155 0.04 0.72 0.68
C MET A 155 -0.48 -0.43 -0.20
N LEU A 156 -1.67 -0.94 0.07
CA LEU A 156 -2.31 -1.99 -0.72
C LEU A 156 -2.52 -1.53 -2.17
N ARG A 157 -3.05 -0.32 -2.37
CA ARG A 157 -3.24 0.29 -3.69
C ARG A 157 -1.93 0.40 -4.46
N TYR A 158 -0.84 0.88 -3.85
CA TYR A 158 0.47 0.97 -4.51
C TYR A 158 1.05 -0.39 -4.84
N PHE A 159 0.86 -1.41 -4.00
CA PHE A 159 1.25 -2.77 -4.34
C PHE A 159 0.55 -3.24 -5.62
N PHE A 160 -0.79 -3.15 -5.68
CA PHE A 160 -1.56 -3.62 -6.83
C PHE A 160 -1.21 -2.87 -8.12
N ILE A 161 -1.17 -1.54 -8.09
CA ILE A 161 -0.83 -0.73 -9.27
C ILE A 161 0.57 -1.05 -9.80
N ASN A 162 1.55 -1.24 -8.92
CA ASN A 162 2.92 -1.52 -9.34
C ASN A 162 3.10 -2.95 -9.84
N ARG A 163 2.42 -3.92 -9.24
CA ARG A 163 2.56 -5.35 -9.56
C ARG A 163 1.64 -5.80 -10.68
N PHE A 164 0.45 -5.28 -10.73
CA PHE A 164 -0.60 -5.60 -11.70
C PHE A 164 -1.03 -4.32 -12.41
N PRO A 165 -0.51 -4.02 -13.61
CA PRO A 165 -0.89 -2.81 -14.35
C PRO A 165 -2.40 -2.78 -14.66
N ILE A 166 -2.99 -1.59 -14.53
CA ILE A 166 -4.35 -1.29 -14.97
C ILE A 166 -4.37 -1.22 -16.48
#